data_9a006b9f1238bde7dd039a42ab73ac2a
#
_entry.id   9a006b9f1238bde7dd039a42ab73ac2a
#
_cell.length_a   1.000
_cell.length_b   1.000
_cell.length_c   1.000
_cell.angle_alpha   90.00
_cell.angle_beta   90.00
_cell.angle_gamma   90.00
#
_symmetry.space_group_name_H-M   'P 1'
#
loop_
_entity.id
_entity.type
_entity.pdbx_description
1 polymer ?
#
loop_
_entity_poly.entity_id
_entity_poly.type
_entity_poly.pdbx_seq_one_letter_code
_entity_poly.pdbx_strand_id
1 'polypeptide(L)'
;MTAAADAPTRRRFLGRAGALALAAWASDTWRLEAQAGRFTIGACDWSLGLRGRTEALALAKQLGLDGVQVSMGSVDNDLQLRRAEVQRGYREAATAAGVRIGGVALDLMNQVPYKSDPRTEQWVSDSIDVARALGVRVVLLAFFERGDLRNDPEGQAEVVRRLKRVATKAEQHGVVLGIESWLSAPDHVRLLDAVGSPAVQVYYDLANSTQMGYDILAEIRQLGRARICEFHAKENGFLLGKGRIDFPAVRKAMDDIDYAGWIQIEGAVPKGESIADSYMQNVRFMRRHFS
;
A
#
# COMPACT_ATOMS: atom_id res chain seq x y z
N MET A 1 59.94 -3.02 -19.47
CA MET A 1 58.56 -3.54 -19.55
C MET A 1 57.89 -3.22 -18.25
N THR A 2 57.18 -2.10 -18.20
CA THR A 2 56.46 -1.62 -17.01
C THR A 2 54.96 -1.79 -17.25
N ALA A 3 54.31 -2.62 -16.42
CA ALA A 3 52.87 -2.87 -16.48
C ALA A 3 52.13 -1.64 -15.91
N ALA A 4 51.25 -1.06 -16.70
CA ALA A 4 50.35 0.00 -16.29
C ALA A 4 49.20 -0.62 -15.46
N ALA A 5 48.98 -0.11 -14.25
CA ALA A 5 47.83 -0.46 -13.43
C ALA A 5 46.58 0.29 -13.91
N ASP A 6 45.57 -0.46 -14.22
CA ASP A 6 44.25 0.03 -14.65
C ASP A 6 43.53 0.73 -13.45
N ALA A 7 43.21 2.01 -13.59
CA ALA A 7 42.44 2.76 -12.60
C ALA A 7 40.94 2.46 -12.77
N PRO A 8 40.18 2.20 -11.70
CA PRO A 8 38.75 1.90 -11.79
C PRO A 8 37.95 3.13 -12.22
N THR A 9 37.18 2.97 -13.28
CA THR A 9 36.38 4.05 -13.90
C THR A 9 35.31 4.60 -12.94
N ARG A 10 35.10 5.93 -12.94
CA ARG A 10 34.10 6.69 -12.15
C ARG A 10 32.67 6.09 -12.17
N ARG A 11 32.31 5.37 -13.21
CA ARG A 11 31.00 4.70 -13.34
C ARG A 11 30.78 3.56 -12.34
N ARG A 12 31.83 2.85 -11.92
CA ARG A 12 31.71 1.75 -10.92
C ARG A 12 31.58 2.28 -9.50
N PHE A 13 32.05 3.49 -9.22
CA PHE A 13 31.95 4.09 -7.89
C PHE A 13 30.54 4.65 -7.60
N LEU A 14 29.88 5.23 -8.60
CA LEU A 14 28.52 5.77 -8.46
C LEU A 14 27.46 4.66 -8.28
N GLY A 15 27.64 3.51 -8.93
CA GLY A 15 26.72 2.37 -8.75
C GLY A 15 26.78 1.74 -7.34
N ARG A 16 27.96 1.74 -6.69
CA ARG A 16 28.11 1.19 -5.33
C ARG A 16 27.65 2.16 -4.24
N ALA A 17 27.82 3.46 -4.41
CA ALA A 17 27.34 4.48 -3.49
C ALA A 17 25.80 4.56 -3.49
N GLY A 18 25.15 4.42 -4.67
CA GLY A 18 23.71 4.37 -4.79
C GLY A 18 23.09 3.15 -4.11
N ALA A 19 23.69 1.97 -4.28
CA ALA A 19 23.21 0.72 -3.66
C ALA A 19 23.35 0.73 -2.12
N LEU A 20 24.42 1.35 -1.58
CA LEU A 20 24.62 1.49 -0.14
C LEU A 20 23.67 2.52 0.48
N ALA A 21 23.36 3.62 -0.23
CA ALA A 21 22.38 4.60 0.24
C ALA A 21 20.96 4.05 0.26
N LEU A 22 20.58 3.24 -0.73
CA LEU A 22 19.26 2.55 -0.78
C LEU A 22 19.14 1.50 0.33
N ALA A 23 20.20 0.76 0.64
CA ALA A 23 20.19 -0.22 1.72
C ALA A 23 20.13 0.45 3.12
N ALA A 24 20.78 1.60 3.32
CA ALA A 24 20.70 2.36 4.55
C ALA A 24 19.31 2.99 4.75
N TRP A 25 18.72 3.53 3.68
CA TRP A 25 17.37 4.07 3.72
C TRP A 25 16.30 3.01 4.06
N ALA A 26 16.40 1.82 3.49
CA ALA A 26 15.54 0.70 3.85
C ALA A 26 15.72 0.28 5.32
N SER A 27 16.94 0.28 5.87
CA SER A 27 17.22 -0.24 7.20
C SER A 27 16.75 0.67 8.35
N ASP A 28 16.72 1.99 8.18
CA ASP A 28 16.32 2.92 9.25
C ASP A 28 14.80 2.99 9.42
N THR A 29 14.05 2.91 8.34
CA THR A 29 12.57 2.83 8.40
C THR A 29 12.08 1.52 9.02
N TRP A 30 12.80 0.41 8.83
CA TRP A 30 12.53 -0.90 9.44
C TRP A 30 12.67 -0.92 10.97
N ARG A 31 13.63 -0.17 11.51
CA ARG A 31 13.88 -0.12 12.95
C ARG A 31 12.77 0.59 13.72
N LEU A 32 12.11 1.56 13.11
CA LEU A 32 10.98 2.27 13.72
C LEU A 32 9.69 1.42 13.71
N GLU A 33 9.46 0.64 12.66
CA GLU A 33 8.31 -0.28 12.58
C GLU A 33 8.50 -1.51 13.50
N ALA A 34 9.71 -2.02 13.65
CA ALA A 34 10.01 -3.16 14.53
C ALA A 34 9.79 -2.85 16.03
N GLN A 35 9.78 -1.57 16.44
CA GLN A 35 9.46 -1.17 17.81
C GLN A 35 7.96 -1.18 18.14
N ALA A 36 7.08 -1.20 17.12
CA ALA A 36 5.62 -1.14 17.27
C ALA A 36 4.90 -2.51 17.24
N GLY A 37 5.66 -3.62 17.25
CA GLY A 37 5.16 -4.96 16.96
C GLY A 37 5.28 -5.28 15.47
N ARG A 38 5.35 -6.58 15.14
CA ARG A 38 5.62 -7.02 13.76
C ARG A 38 4.52 -6.62 12.78
N PHE A 39 3.26 -6.71 13.21
CA PHE A 39 2.10 -6.35 12.40
C PHE A 39 1.33 -5.21 13.05
N THR A 40 0.91 -4.28 12.22
CA THR A 40 0.07 -3.15 12.61
C THR A 40 -1.28 -3.31 11.92
N ILE A 41 -2.37 -3.34 12.68
CA ILE A 41 -3.71 -3.62 12.15
C ILE A 41 -4.49 -2.33 12.03
N GLY A 42 -4.80 -1.96 10.80
CA GLY A 42 -5.62 -0.81 10.46
C GLY A 42 -6.90 -1.20 9.71
N ALA A 43 -7.61 -0.20 9.23
CA ALA A 43 -8.75 -0.34 8.33
C ALA A 43 -8.81 0.80 7.33
N CYS A 44 -9.50 0.57 6.21
CA CYS A 44 -9.77 1.60 5.21
C CYS A 44 -10.95 2.47 5.64
N ASP A 45 -10.87 3.79 5.52
CA ASP A 45 -11.94 4.72 5.91
C ASP A 45 -13.23 4.48 5.12
N TRP A 46 -13.14 4.07 3.85
CA TRP A 46 -14.30 3.71 3.03
C TRP A 46 -15.00 2.44 3.50
N SER A 47 -14.26 1.51 4.06
CA SER A 47 -14.82 0.27 4.61
C SER A 47 -15.46 0.49 5.98
N LEU A 48 -15.05 1.52 6.69
CA LEU A 48 -15.69 1.99 7.92
C LEU A 48 -16.94 2.86 7.65
N GLY A 49 -17.29 3.10 6.38
CA GLY A 49 -18.39 3.99 5.98
C GLY A 49 -18.10 5.47 6.20
N LEU A 50 -16.84 5.85 6.36
CA LEU A 50 -16.39 7.18 6.73
C LEU A 50 -15.32 7.73 5.76
N ARG A 51 -15.46 7.37 4.46
CA ARG A 51 -14.53 7.81 3.40
C ARG A 51 -14.30 9.31 3.44
N GLY A 52 -13.04 9.72 3.52
CA GLY A 52 -12.64 11.11 3.51
C GLY A 52 -13.06 11.90 4.74
N ARG A 53 -13.36 11.25 5.86
CA ARG A 53 -13.82 11.86 7.11
C ARG A 53 -12.88 11.55 8.26
N THR A 54 -12.55 12.57 9.05
CA THR A 54 -11.65 12.44 10.21
C THR A 54 -12.23 11.59 11.35
N GLU A 55 -13.56 11.44 11.40
CA GLU A 55 -14.29 10.61 12.38
C GLU A 55 -13.91 9.12 12.29
N ALA A 56 -13.37 8.67 11.14
CA ALA A 56 -12.83 7.32 11.00
C ALA A 56 -11.73 7.00 12.01
N LEU A 57 -10.95 7.99 12.42
CA LEU A 57 -9.87 7.83 13.42
C LEU A 57 -10.43 7.58 14.83
N ALA A 58 -11.47 8.31 15.22
CA ALA A 58 -12.16 8.07 16.49
C ALA A 58 -12.83 6.69 16.52
N LEU A 59 -13.48 6.29 15.43
CA LEU A 59 -14.07 4.96 15.31
C LEU A 59 -12.99 3.86 15.35
N ALA A 60 -11.87 4.04 14.68
CA ALA A 60 -10.75 3.10 14.72
C ALA A 60 -10.27 2.85 16.16
N LYS A 61 -10.17 3.90 16.98
CA LYS A 61 -9.85 3.76 18.42
C LYS A 61 -10.86 2.92 19.15
N GLN A 62 -12.17 3.17 18.94
CA GLN A 62 -13.24 2.42 19.59
C GLN A 62 -13.22 0.94 19.20
N LEU A 63 -12.84 0.63 17.96
CA LEU A 63 -12.73 -0.73 17.43
C LEU A 63 -11.44 -1.45 17.86
N GLY A 64 -10.46 -0.75 18.44
CA GLY A 64 -9.17 -1.33 18.83
C GLY A 64 -8.19 -1.50 17.67
N LEU A 65 -8.35 -0.69 16.62
CA LEU A 65 -7.40 -0.61 15.49
C LEU A 65 -6.19 0.29 15.85
N ASP A 66 -5.06 0.05 15.20
CA ASP A 66 -3.86 0.88 15.36
C ASP A 66 -3.92 2.16 14.51
N GLY A 67 -4.77 2.17 13.48
CA GLY A 67 -4.91 3.33 12.60
C GLY A 67 -5.87 3.12 11.43
N VAL A 68 -5.84 4.09 10.51
CA VAL A 68 -6.72 4.15 9.35
C VAL A 68 -5.94 4.48 8.09
N GLN A 69 -6.18 3.74 7.02
CA GLN A 69 -5.83 4.14 5.67
C GLN A 69 -6.89 5.12 5.17
N VAL A 70 -6.47 6.30 4.74
CA VAL A 70 -7.38 7.40 4.41
C VAL A 70 -7.44 7.66 2.90
N SER A 71 -8.64 7.86 2.37
CA SER A 71 -8.86 8.21 0.97
C SER A 71 -8.37 9.64 0.68
N MET A 72 -7.80 9.87 -0.51
CA MET A 72 -7.49 11.22 -1.02
C MET A 72 -8.74 12.09 -1.20
N GLY A 73 -9.91 11.48 -1.26
CA GLY A 73 -11.19 12.14 -1.55
C GLY A 73 -11.79 11.69 -2.87
N SER A 74 -12.60 12.53 -3.47
CA SER A 74 -13.29 12.28 -4.73
C SER A 74 -13.04 13.39 -5.76
N VAL A 75 -13.47 13.18 -7.00
CA VAL A 75 -13.44 14.24 -8.03
C VAL A 75 -14.29 15.43 -7.60
N ASP A 76 -15.45 15.20 -6.97
CA ASP A 76 -16.40 16.24 -6.58
C ASP A 76 -15.84 17.19 -5.50
N ASN A 77 -14.97 16.69 -4.63
CA ASN A 77 -14.34 17.51 -3.60
C ASN A 77 -12.88 17.88 -3.93
N ASP A 78 -12.49 17.69 -5.20
CA ASP A 78 -11.16 17.98 -5.74
C ASP A 78 -10.04 17.32 -4.93
N LEU A 79 -10.21 16.03 -4.59
CA LEU A 79 -9.27 15.28 -3.76
C LEU A 79 -8.90 16.10 -2.51
N GLN A 80 -9.88 16.35 -1.67
CA GLN A 80 -9.80 17.29 -0.54
C GLN A 80 -8.57 17.15 0.35
N LEU A 81 -7.97 15.95 0.43
CA LEU A 81 -6.78 15.69 1.24
C LEU A 81 -5.52 16.41 0.71
N ARG A 82 -5.57 16.98 -0.51
CA ARG A 82 -4.52 17.87 -1.04
C ARG A 82 -4.42 19.20 -0.28
N ARG A 83 -5.50 19.63 0.39
CA ARG A 83 -5.54 20.90 1.11
C ARG A 83 -4.88 20.80 2.48
N ALA A 84 -3.99 21.75 2.78
CA ALA A 84 -3.19 21.76 4.01
C ALA A 84 -4.04 21.80 5.29
N GLU A 85 -5.19 22.51 5.27
CA GLU A 85 -6.11 22.53 6.39
C GLU A 85 -6.78 21.19 6.65
N VAL A 86 -7.11 20.43 5.60
CA VAL A 86 -7.65 19.07 5.73
C VAL A 86 -6.60 18.13 6.31
N GLN A 87 -5.37 18.18 5.81
CA GLN A 87 -4.24 17.39 6.34
C GLN A 87 -4.01 17.68 7.82
N ARG A 88 -4.06 18.96 8.22
CA ARG A 88 -3.95 19.35 9.64
C ARG A 88 -5.06 18.73 10.47
N GLY A 89 -6.33 18.81 10.01
CA GLY A 89 -7.46 18.18 10.70
C GLY A 89 -7.29 16.67 10.90
N TYR A 90 -6.76 15.95 9.90
CA TYR A 90 -6.46 14.53 10.03
C TYR A 90 -5.37 14.25 11.08
N ARG A 91 -4.29 15.04 11.13
CA ARG A 91 -3.24 14.87 12.14
C ARG A 91 -3.75 15.16 13.55
N GLU A 92 -4.54 16.22 13.72
CA GLU A 92 -5.17 16.58 14.99
C GLU A 92 -6.11 15.48 15.46
N ALA A 93 -6.97 14.97 14.59
CA ALA A 93 -7.89 13.88 14.91
C ALA A 93 -7.15 12.57 15.24
N ALA A 94 -6.07 12.23 14.53
CA ALA A 94 -5.24 11.06 14.83
C ALA A 94 -4.59 11.18 16.22
N THR A 95 -4.03 12.34 16.53
CA THR A 95 -3.45 12.64 17.84
C THR A 95 -4.49 12.56 18.95
N ALA A 96 -5.67 13.16 18.77
CA ALA A 96 -6.74 13.16 19.74
C ALA A 96 -7.28 11.73 20.01
N ALA A 97 -7.39 10.91 18.96
CA ALA A 97 -7.82 9.53 19.09
C ALA A 97 -6.71 8.58 19.62
N GLY A 98 -5.44 8.98 19.54
CA GLY A 98 -4.30 8.14 19.88
C GLY A 98 -4.16 6.94 18.92
N VAL A 99 -4.45 7.14 17.63
CA VAL A 99 -4.26 6.18 16.54
C VAL A 99 -3.44 6.80 15.43
N ARG A 100 -2.93 5.98 14.51
CA ARG A 100 -2.09 6.45 13.40
C ARG A 100 -2.89 6.60 12.10
N ILE A 101 -2.40 7.43 11.19
CA ILE A 101 -2.77 7.33 9.78
C ILE A 101 -1.87 6.25 9.18
N GLY A 102 -2.46 5.16 8.68
CA GLY A 102 -1.74 3.98 8.22
C GLY A 102 -1.25 4.09 6.78
N GLY A 103 -1.90 4.91 5.97
CA GLY A 103 -1.58 5.11 4.55
C GLY A 103 -2.55 6.06 3.89
N VAL A 104 -2.28 6.40 2.65
CA VAL A 104 -3.17 7.21 1.78
C VAL A 104 -3.62 6.36 0.60
N ALA A 105 -4.83 6.56 0.10
CA ALA A 105 -5.35 5.81 -1.05
C ALA A 105 -5.88 6.72 -2.16
N LEU A 106 -5.48 6.40 -3.40
CA LEU A 106 -6.06 6.89 -4.64
C LEU A 106 -7.02 5.84 -5.23
N ASP A 107 -8.02 5.47 -4.45
CA ASP A 107 -9.04 4.49 -4.80
C ASP A 107 -9.97 4.94 -5.94
N LEU A 108 -10.11 6.26 -6.16
CA LEU A 108 -10.85 6.82 -7.28
C LEU A 108 -10.25 6.45 -8.66
N MET A 109 -9.02 5.95 -8.73
CA MET A 109 -8.40 5.53 -9.99
C MET A 109 -9.06 4.29 -10.61
N ASN A 110 -9.93 3.60 -9.89
CA ASN A 110 -10.81 2.59 -10.45
C ASN A 110 -11.76 3.17 -11.52
N GLN A 111 -12.16 4.43 -11.35
CA GLN A 111 -13.13 5.10 -12.23
C GLN A 111 -12.47 6.15 -13.14
N VAL A 112 -11.37 6.75 -12.69
CA VAL A 112 -10.55 7.70 -13.45
C VAL A 112 -9.17 7.07 -13.66
N PRO A 113 -8.97 6.27 -14.74
CA PRO A 113 -7.83 5.35 -14.82
C PRO A 113 -6.49 6.04 -14.99
N TYR A 114 -5.49 5.61 -14.21
CA TYR A 114 -4.11 6.09 -14.33
C TYR A 114 -3.47 5.77 -15.69
N LYS A 115 -3.93 4.72 -16.36
CA LYS A 115 -3.44 4.34 -17.70
C LYS A 115 -3.90 5.26 -18.84
N SER A 116 -4.93 6.10 -18.63
CA SER A 116 -5.52 6.86 -19.75
C SER A 116 -5.92 8.30 -19.41
N ASP A 117 -6.30 8.62 -18.17
CA ASP A 117 -6.70 9.98 -17.82
C ASP A 117 -5.46 10.81 -17.40
N PRO A 118 -5.17 11.93 -18.09
CA PRO A 118 -3.98 12.74 -17.78
C PRO A 118 -4.00 13.41 -16.41
N ARG A 119 -5.18 13.67 -15.83
CA ARG A 119 -5.31 14.30 -14.51
C ARG A 119 -4.67 13.46 -13.40
N THR A 120 -4.70 12.15 -13.57
CA THR A 120 -4.21 11.20 -12.56
C THR A 120 -2.70 11.26 -12.37
N GLU A 121 -1.93 11.74 -13.34
CA GLU A 121 -0.49 11.94 -13.17
C GLU A 121 -0.20 12.99 -12.09
N GLN A 122 -0.94 14.10 -12.12
CA GLN A 122 -0.84 15.13 -11.07
C GLN A 122 -1.33 14.60 -9.72
N TRP A 123 -2.44 13.83 -9.71
CA TRP A 123 -2.97 13.27 -8.48
C TRP A 123 -2.01 12.29 -7.78
N VAL A 124 -1.31 11.46 -8.55
CA VAL A 124 -0.28 10.58 -8.00
C VAL A 124 0.92 11.39 -7.49
N SER A 125 1.34 12.43 -8.22
CA SER A 125 2.39 13.33 -7.73
C SER A 125 2.00 14.03 -6.43
N ASP A 126 0.77 14.56 -6.35
CA ASP A 126 0.27 15.26 -5.16
C ASP A 126 0.12 14.31 -3.97
N SER A 127 -0.26 13.04 -4.21
CA SER A 127 -0.41 12.05 -3.14
C SER A 127 0.90 11.77 -2.39
N ILE A 128 2.04 11.92 -3.06
CA ILE A 128 3.37 11.83 -2.43
C ILE A 128 3.57 12.98 -1.44
N ASP A 129 3.20 14.21 -1.82
CA ASP A 129 3.29 15.36 -0.93
C ASP A 129 2.34 15.22 0.26
N VAL A 130 1.13 14.71 0.02
CA VAL A 130 0.14 14.42 1.07
C VAL A 130 0.67 13.34 2.04
N ALA A 131 1.20 12.25 1.53
CA ALA A 131 1.77 11.18 2.36
C ALA A 131 2.88 11.73 3.26
N ARG A 132 3.80 12.53 2.70
CA ARG A 132 4.83 13.22 3.46
C ARG A 132 4.27 14.15 4.53
N ALA A 133 3.27 14.95 4.20
CA ALA A 133 2.64 15.90 5.13
C ALA A 133 1.90 15.21 6.28
N LEU A 134 1.37 14.02 6.03
CA LEU A 134 0.71 13.18 7.04
C LEU A 134 1.69 12.27 7.81
N GLY A 135 2.96 12.20 7.39
CA GLY A 135 3.96 11.32 8.00
C GLY A 135 3.71 9.84 7.72
N VAL A 136 3.07 9.50 6.59
CA VAL A 136 2.82 8.13 6.15
C VAL A 136 3.72 7.74 4.99
N ARG A 137 3.98 6.45 4.87
CA ARG A 137 4.94 5.95 3.88
C ARG A 137 4.29 5.43 2.61
N VAL A 138 3.09 4.89 2.68
CA VAL A 138 2.48 4.16 1.56
C VAL A 138 1.31 4.94 0.98
N VAL A 139 1.29 5.04 -0.35
CA VAL A 139 0.16 5.49 -1.15
C VAL A 139 -0.35 4.32 -1.97
N LEU A 140 -1.56 3.87 -1.72
CA LEU A 140 -2.24 2.87 -2.54
C LEU A 140 -2.70 3.50 -3.86
N LEU A 141 -2.37 2.85 -4.97
CA LEU A 141 -2.85 3.15 -6.31
C LEU A 141 -3.75 2.00 -6.79
N ALA A 142 -5.05 2.25 -6.92
CA ALA A 142 -6.03 1.22 -7.28
C ALA A 142 -6.16 1.05 -8.80
N PHE A 143 -6.10 -0.21 -9.27
CA PHE A 143 -6.16 -0.58 -10.69
C PHE A 143 -7.22 -1.66 -10.93
N PHE A 144 -8.49 -1.31 -10.68
CA PHE A 144 -9.63 -2.18 -10.91
C PHE A 144 -10.61 -1.56 -11.92
N GLU A 145 -11.65 -2.26 -12.28
CA GLU A 145 -12.72 -1.78 -13.15
C GLU A 145 -12.18 -1.13 -14.44
N ARG A 146 -12.37 0.18 -14.61
CA ARG A 146 -11.85 0.92 -15.77
C ARG A 146 -10.32 1.02 -15.76
N GLY A 147 -9.71 0.91 -14.60
CA GLY A 147 -8.26 0.88 -14.38
C GLY A 147 -7.61 -0.48 -14.54
N ASP A 148 -8.38 -1.57 -14.75
CA ASP A 148 -7.87 -2.94 -14.85
C ASP A 148 -6.75 -3.06 -15.90
N LEU A 149 -5.64 -3.69 -15.49
CA LEU A 149 -4.43 -3.84 -16.30
C LEU A 149 -4.30 -5.24 -16.92
N ARG A 150 -5.21 -6.16 -16.63
CA ARG A 150 -5.16 -7.51 -17.19
C ARG A 150 -5.45 -7.47 -18.68
N ASN A 151 -4.69 -8.22 -19.47
CA ASN A 151 -4.83 -8.30 -20.93
C ASN A 151 -4.76 -6.92 -21.64
N ASP A 152 -4.10 -5.94 -21.01
CA ASP A 152 -3.95 -4.57 -21.51
C ASP A 152 -2.46 -4.16 -21.56
N PRO A 153 -1.69 -4.69 -22.51
CA PRO A 153 -0.26 -4.40 -22.62
C PRO A 153 0.04 -2.92 -22.86
N GLU A 154 -0.83 -2.20 -23.58
CA GLU A 154 -0.69 -0.77 -23.84
C GLU A 154 -0.93 0.04 -22.55
N GLY A 155 -1.97 -0.30 -21.78
CA GLY A 155 -2.24 0.32 -20.49
C GLY A 155 -1.14 0.04 -19.47
N GLN A 156 -0.60 -1.19 -19.44
CA GLN A 156 0.57 -1.51 -18.59
C GLN A 156 1.79 -0.67 -18.98
N ALA A 157 2.09 -0.55 -20.28
CA ALA A 157 3.22 0.25 -20.77
C ALA A 157 3.06 1.73 -20.41
N GLU A 158 1.85 2.28 -20.49
CA GLU A 158 1.56 3.66 -20.10
C GLU A 158 1.71 3.87 -18.59
N VAL A 159 1.21 2.94 -17.76
CA VAL A 159 1.39 2.97 -16.31
C VAL A 159 2.88 2.94 -15.96
N VAL A 160 3.66 2.06 -16.55
CA VAL A 160 5.12 2.02 -16.38
C VAL A 160 5.77 3.36 -16.73
N ARG A 161 5.40 3.94 -17.89
CA ARG A 161 5.92 5.24 -18.32
C ARG A 161 5.62 6.36 -17.32
N ARG A 162 4.39 6.42 -16.81
CA ARG A 162 3.98 7.42 -15.81
C ARG A 162 4.64 7.21 -14.46
N LEU A 163 4.71 5.97 -13.98
CA LEU A 163 5.37 5.64 -12.71
C LEU A 163 6.87 5.97 -12.75
N LYS A 164 7.58 5.70 -13.86
CA LYS A 164 8.99 6.12 -14.02
C LYS A 164 9.21 7.61 -13.82
N ARG A 165 8.28 8.45 -14.28
CA ARG A 165 8.41 9.91 -14.12
C ARG A 165 8.26 10.37 -12.67
N VAL A 166 7.40 9.70 -11.89
CA VAL A 166 7.10 10.10 -10.53
C VAL A 166 7.94 9.36 -9.48
N ALA A 167 8.54 8.23 -9.85
CA ALA A 167 9.29 7.36 -8.93
C ALA A 167 10.44 8.09 -8.21
N THR A 168 11.21 8.93 -8.91
CA THR A 168 12.29 9.71 -8.30
C THR A 168 11.78 10.62 -7.17
N LYS A 169 10.60 11.25 -7.36
CA LYS A 169 9.97 12.06 -6.32
C LYS A 169 9.59 11.19 -5.12
N ALA A 170 9.00 10.02 -5.36
CA ALA A 170 8.63 9.08 -4.31
C ALA A 170 9.87 8.62 -3.51
N GLU A 171 10.97 8.26 -4.19
CA GLU A 171 12.24 7.90 -3.56
C GLU A 171 12.79 9.03 -2.68
N GLN A 172 12.84 10.26 -3.21
CA GLN A 172 13.35 11.43 -2.47
C GLN A 172 12.56 11.74 -1.21
N HIS A 173 11.26 11.41 -1.19
CA HIS A 173 10.38 11.65 -0.05
C HIS A 173 10.17 10.42 0.85
N GLY A 174 10.80 9.28 0.54
CA GLY A 174 10.63 8.07 1.31
C GLY A 174 9.22 7.46 1.20
N VAL A 175 8.49 7.77 0.14
CA VAL A 175 7.12 7.29 -0.11
C VAL A 175 7.16 6.10 -1.06
N VAL A 176 6.31 5.11 -0.79
CA VAL A 176 6.10 3.95 -1.65
C VAL A 176 4.74 4.06 -2.33
N LEU A 177 4.72 3.91 -3.64
CA LEU A 177 3.53 3.80 -4.45
C LEU A 177 3.15 2.32 -4.57
N GLY A 178 2.10 1.91 -3.88
CA GLY A 178 1.63 0.52 -3.82
C GLY A 178 0.59 0.25 -4.91
N ILE A 179 0.91 -0.62 -5.85
CA ILE A 179 0.01 -1.05 -6.92
C ILE A 179 -0.94 -2.11 -6.37
N GLU A 180 -2.22 -1.80 -6.29
CA GLU A 180 -3.27 -2.76 -5.98
C GLU A 180 -4.04 -3.08 -7.25
N SER A 181 -4.09 -4.35 -7.67
CA SER A 181 -4.68 -4.75 -8.95
C SER A 181 -5.12 -6.22 -8.97
N TRP A 182 -5.75 -6.62 -10.08
CA TRP A 182 -6.04 -8.04 -10.38
C TRP A 182 -4.91 -8.75 -11.16
N LEU A 183 -3.72 -8.16 -11.24
CA LEU A 183 -2.57 -8.80 -11.85
C LEU A 183 -2.05 -9.97 -10.99
N SER A 184 -1.54 -11.01 -11.63
CA SER A 184 -0.81 -12.08 -10.96
C SER A 184 0.54 -11.62 -10.43
N ALA A 185 1.15 -12.38 -9.50
CA ALA A 185 2.50 -12.07 -9.03
C ALA A 185 3.54 -12.00 -10.16
N PRO A 186 3.57 -12.93 -11.17
CA PRO A 186 4.45 -12.78 -12.32
C PRO A 186 4.23 -11.49 -13.12
N ASP A 187 2.98 -11.06 -13.29
CA ASP A 187 2.65 -9.81 -13.99
C ASP A 187 3.11 -8.59 -13.20
N HIS A 188 2.88 -8.57 -11.89
CA HIS A 188 3.41 -7.55 -11.00
C HIS A 188 4.93 -7.46 -11.07
N VAL A 189 5.64 -8.60 -11.00
CA VAL A 189 7.10 -8.62 -11.12
C VAL A 189 7.56 -7.97 -12.42
N ARG A 190 6.95 -8.34 -13.57
CA ARG A 190 7.28 -7.72 -14.87
C ARG A 190 7.05 -6.20 -14.87
N LEU A 191 5.93 -5.75 -14.30
CA LEU A 191 5.61 -4.32 -14.23
C LEU A 191 6.59 -3.57 -13.33
N LEU A 192 6.88 -4.09 -12.14
CA LEU A 192 7.83 -3.48 -11.19
C LEU A 192 9.25 -3.43 -11.76
N ASP A 193 9.71 -4.53 -12.38
CA ASP A 193 11.04 -4.59 -13.00
C ASP A 193 11.13 -3.60 -14.19
N ALA A 194 10.03 -3.45 -14.97
CA ALA A 194 9.96 -2.46 -16.03
C ALA A 194 9.99 -1.02 -15.50
N VAL A 195 9.39 -0.72 -14.34
CA VAL A 195 9.51 0.59 -13.68
C VAL A 195 10.92 0.82 -13.17
N GLY A 196 11.53 -0.18 -12.52
CA GLY A 196 12.92 -0.16 -12.06
C GLY A 196 13.17 0.73 -10.85
N SER A 197 12.18 0.97 -9.99
CA SER A 197 12.27 1.79 -8.79
C SER A 197 11.82 1.02 -7.55
N PRO A 198 12.56 1.04 -6.43
CA PRO A 198 12.15 0.44 -5.18
C PRO A 198 10.99 1.20 -4.49
N ALA A 199 10.69 2.42 -4.94
CA ALA A 199 9.55 3.21 -4.46
C ALA A 199 8.22 2.79 -5.09
N VAL A 200 8.21 1.78 -5.98
CA VAL A 200 6.99 1.20 -6.55
C VAL A 200 6.94 -0.26 -6.14
N GLN A 201 5.89 -0.64 -5.43
CA GLN A 201 5.72 -1.99 -4.87
C GLN A 201 4.27 -2.46 -5.05
N VAL A 202 3.98 -3.69 -4.69
CA VAL A 202 2.63 -4.26 -4.68
C VAL A 202 1.94 -3.93 -3.36
N TYR A 203 0.72 -3.44 -3.43
CA TYR A 203 -0.23 -3.46 -2.34
C TYR A 203 -1.08 -4.72 -2.50
N TYR A 204 -0.86 -5.73 -1.66
CA TYR A 204 -1.38 -7.07 -1.91
C TYR A 204 -2.74 -7.29 -1.23
N ASP A 205 -3.82 -7.42 -2.01
CA ASP A 205 -5.14 -7.78 -1.50
C ASP A 205 -5.38 -9.29 -1.58
N LEU A 206 -5.58 -9.90 -0.41
CA LEU A 206 -5.76 -11.35 -0.27
C LEU A 206 -7.02 -11.87 -0.97
N ALA A 207 -8.15 -11.13 -0.86
CA ALA A 207 -9.41 -11.57 -1.43
C ALA A 207 -9.49 -11.35 -2.94
N ASN A 208 -8.96 -10.23 -3.44
CA ASN A 208 -8.91 -9.94 -4.87
C ASN A 208 -8.07 -10.99 -5.60
N SER A 209 -6.89 -11.34 -5.08
CA SER A 209 -6.03 -12.38 -5.65
C SER A 209 -6.68 -13.78 -5.55
N THR A 210 -7.33 -14.10 -4.43
CA THR A 210 -8.10 -15.36 -4.28
C THR A 210 -9.27 -15.43 -5.28
N GLN A 211 -9.96 -14.32 -5.53
CA GLN A 211 -11.05 -14.25 -6.49
C GLN A 211 -10.57 -14.49 -7.93
N MET A 212 -9.36 -14.07 -8.25
CA MET A 212 -8.72 -14.35 -9.54
C MET A 212 -8.27 -15.81 -9.69
N GLY A 213 -8.37 -16.61 -8.64
CA GLY A 213 -7.96 -18.02 -8.63
C GLY A 213 -6.46 -18.22 -8.45
N TYR A 214 -5.73 -17.21 -7.97
CA TYR A 214 -4.29 -17.31 -7.71
C TYR A 214 -4.01 -18.06 -6.41
N ASP A 215 -2.88 -18.77 -6.37
CA ASP A 215 -2.33 -19.32 -5.12
C ASP A 215 -1.66 -18.18 -4.34
N ILE A 216 -2.43 -17.54 -3.46
CA ILE A 216 -1.97 -16.39 -2.68
C ILE A 216 -0.76 -16.70 -1.81
N LEU A 217 -0.60 -17.93 -1.35
CA LEU A 217 0.54 -18.32 -0.52
C LEU A 217 1.82 -18.43 -1.34
N ALA A 218 1.72 -18.96 -2.57
CA ALA A 218 2.83 -19.00 -3.51
C ALA A 218 3.17 -17.58 -4.00
N GLU A 219 2.15 -16.74 -4.32
CA GLU A 219 2.36 -15.37 -4.78
C GLU A 219 3.05 -14.47 -3.73
N ILE A 220 2.63 -14.55 -2.45
CA ILE A 220 3.28 -13.81 -1.36
C ILE A 220 4.78 -14.17 -1.29
N ARG A 221 5.12 -15.47 -1.35
CA ARG A 221 6.52 -15.92 -1.35
C ARG A 221 7.28 -15.49 -2.59
N GLN A 222 6.65 -15.54 -3.77
CA GLN A 222 7.26 -15.13 -5.04
C GLN A 222 7.57 -13.64 -5.08
N LEU A 223 6.66 -12.79 -4.63
CA LEU A 223 6.86 -11.35 -4.54
C LEU A 223 7.92 -11.02 -3.49
N GLY A 224 7.87 -11.69 -2.35
CA GLY A 224 8.79 -11.49 -1.26
C GLY A 224 8.68 -10.10 -0.61
N ARG A 225 9.45 -9.92 0.46
CA ARG A 225 9.41 -8.68 1.24
C ARG A 225 9.74 -7.43 0.44
N ALA A 226 10.65 -7.52 -0.50
CA ALA A 226 11.14 -6.36 -1.25
C ALA A 226 10.09 -5.77 -2.21
N ARG A 227 9.07 -6.56 -2.59
CA ARG A 227 8.06 -6.14 -3.57
C ARG A 227 6.67 -5.90 -2.96
N ILE A 228 6.44 -6.22 -1.68
CA ILE A 228 5.15 -5.98 -1.02
C ILE A 228 5.29 -4.84 -0.02
N CYS A 229 4.52 -3.76 -0.20
CA CYS A 229 4.50 -2.63 0.74
C CYS A 229 3.52 -2.83 1.89
N GLU A 230 2.29 -3.22 1.60
CA GLU A 230 1.21 -3.47 2.58
C GLU A 230 0.25 -4.54 2.07
N PHE A 231 -0.63 -4.99 2.97
CA PHE A 231 -1.69 -5.96 2.67
C PHE A 231 -3.08 -5.38 2.96
N HIS A 232 -4.05 -5.74 2.09
CA HIS A 232 -5.46 -5.74 2.46
C HIS A 232 -5.86 -7.12 2.98
N ALA A 233 -6.34 -7.18 4.23
CA ALA A 233 -7.06 -8.32 4.78
C ALA A 233 -8.54 -8.15 4.47
N LYS A 234 -9.03 -8.93 3.53
CA LYS A 234 -10.37 -8.85 2.97
C LYS A 234 -10.98 -10.23 2.85
N GLU A 235 -12.28 -10.31 2.99
CA GLU A 235 -13.06 -11.51 2.73
C GLU A 235 -14.37 -11.08 2.07
N ASN A 236 -14.59 -11.45 0.81
CA ASN A 236 -15.73 -10.95 0.04
C ASN A 236 -17.05 -11.52 0.57
N GLY A 237 -17.83 -10.67 1.26
CA GLY A 237 -19.15 -11.02 1.81
C GLY A 237 -19.15 -11.81 3.12
N PHE A 238 -17.97 -12.00 3.75
CA PHE A 238 -17.82 -12.73 5.02
C PHE A 238 -16.96 -11.94 6.01
N LEU A 239 -17.08 -12.28 7.28
CA LEU A 239 -16.08 -11.88 8.29
C LEU A 239 -14.77 -12.57 8.00
N LEU A 240 -13.65 -11.97 8.41
CA LEU A 240 -12.32 -12.55 8.26
C LEU A 240 -12.26 -13.96 8.89
N GLY A 241 -11.74 -14.92 8.14
CA GLY A 241 -11.65 -16.32 8.53
C GLY A 241 -12.98 -17.08 8.50
N LYS A 242 -14.02 -16.51 7.91
CA LYS A 242 -15.32 -17.19 7.67
C LYS A 242 -15.60 -17.47 6.21
N GLY A 243 -14.72 -17.06 5.31
CA GLY A 243 -14.79 -17.29 3.87
C GLY A 243 -13.81 -18.37 3.39
N ARG A 244 -13.05 -18.06 2.34
CA ARG A 244 -12.18 -19.02 1.65
C ARG A 244 -10.70 -18.90 2.04
N ILE A 245 -10.29 -17.80 2.69
CA ILE A 245 -8.88 -17.51 2.95
C ILE A 245 -8.44 -18.21 4.22
N ASP A 246 -7.38 -19.02 4.10
CA ASP A 246 -6.68 -19.61 5.24
C ASP A 246 -5.70 -18.58 5.82
N PHE A 247 -6.19 -17.72 6.73
CA PHE A 247 -5.39 -16.67 7.36
C PHE A 247 -4.20 -17.20 8.19
N PRO A 248 -4.27 -18.33 8.89
CA PRO A 248 -3.11 -19.00 9.48
C PRO A 248 -2.01 -19.33 8.46
N ALA A 249 -2.38 -19.87 7.29
CA ALA A 249 -1.43 -20.13 6.21
C ALA A 249 -0.89 -18.83 5.59
N VAL A 250 -1.72 -17.79 5.44
CA VAL A 250 -1.28 -16.43 5.03
C VAL A 250 -0.28 -15.87 6.01
N ARG A 251 -0.54 -15.97 7.33
CA ARG A 251 0.41 -15.55 8.35
C ARG A 251 1.75 -16.24 8.18
N LYS A 252 1.74 -17.57 7.96
CA LYS A 252 2.97 -18.31 7.71
C LYS A 252 3.71 -17.83 6.45
N ALA A 253 2.98 -17.53 5.37
CA ALA A 253 3.59 -17.00 4.15
C ALA A 253 4.21 -15.61 4.36
N MET A 254 3.58 -14.75 5.19
CA MET A 254 4.15 -13.46 5.60
C MET A 254 5.40 -13.67 6.49
N ASP A 255 5.40 -14.69 7.35
CA ASP A 255 6.56 -15.05 8.16
C ASP A 255 7.73 -15.55 7.30
N ASP A 256 7.46 -16.38 6.29
CA ASP A 256 8.44 -16.91 5.36
C ASP A 256 9.20 -15.82 4.57
N ILE A 257 8.60 -14.63 4.40
CA ILE A 257 9.21 -13.48 3.71
C ILE A 257 9.67 -12.38 4.68
N ASP A 258 9.65 -12.62 5.99
CA ASP A 258 9.97 -11.64 7.03
C ASP A 258 9.15 -10.34 6.91
N TYR A 259 7.89 -10.42 6.50
CA TYR A 259 7.04 -9.24 6.40
C TYR A 259 6.76 -8.66 7.79
N ALA A 260 6.95 -7.36 7.92
CA ALA A 260 6.53 -6.52 9.04
C ALA A 260 5.92 -5.24 8.48
N GLY A 261 4.81 -4.80 9.04
CA GLY A 261 4.13 -3.58 8.56
C GLY A 261 2.62 -3.63 8.73
N TRP A 262 1.95 -2.76 7.97
CA TRP A 262 0.51 -2.62 8.03
C TRP A 262 -0.23 -3.74 7.32
N ILE A 263 -1.33 -4.17 7.96
CA ILE A 263 -2.39 -4.96 7.35
C ILE A 263 -3.68 -4.17 7.56
N GLN A 264 -4.25 -3.67 6.49
CA GLN A 264 -5.51 -2.90 6.55
C GLN A 264 -6.69 -3.85 6.31
N ILE A 265 -7.66 -3.83 7.21
CA ILE A 265 -8.92 -4.56 7.00
C ILE A 265 -9.74 -3.78 5.97
N GLU A 266 -10.08 -4.43 4.86
CA GLU A 266 -10.95 -3.86 3.84
C GLU A 266 -12.22 -4.68 3.66
N GLY A 267 -13.40 -4.04 3.71
CA GLY A 267 -14.67 -4.75 3.62
C GLY A 267 -14.85 -5.72 4.79
N ALA A 268 -15.01 -7.01 4.48
CA ALA A 268 -15.22 -8.09 5.46
C ALA A 268 -16.44 -7.84 6.36
N VAL A 269 -17.50 -7.30 5.77
CA VAL A 269 -18.79 -7.04 6.40
C VAL A 269 -19.86 -7.87 5.67
N PRO A 270 -20.46 -8.87 6.30
CA PRO A 270 -21.55 -9.64 5.69
C PRO A 270 -22.74 -8.73 5.37
N LYS A 271 -23.48 -9.12 4.32
CA LYS A 271 -24.64 -8.35 3.87
C LYS A 271 -25.69 -8.21 4.98
N GLY A 272 -26.02 -6.97 5.31
CA GLY A 272 -27.03 -6.65 6.34
C GLY A 272 -26.50 -6.57 7.76
N GLU A 273 -25.21 -6.88 7.97
CA GLU A 273 -24.57 -6.75 9.29
C GLU A 273 -24.08 -5.32 9.54
N SER A 274 -23.97 -5.01 10.83
CA SER A 274 -23.40 -3.74 11.29
C SER A 274 -21.89 -3.67 10.98
N ILE A 275 -21.43 -2.55 10.45
CA ILE A 275 -20.00 -2.29 10.24
C ILE A 275 -19.25 -2.39 11.57
N ALA A 276 -19.75 -1.75 12.62
CA ALA A 276 -19.09 -1.73 13.93
C ALA A 276 -18.95 -3.13 14.53
N ASP A 277 -20.02 -3.92 14.53
CA ASP A 277 -20.01 -5.28 15.07
C ASP A 277 -19.12 -6.22 14.26
N SER A 278 -19.15 -6.09 12.92
CA SER A 278 -18.29 -6.85 12.01
C SER A 278 -16.82 -6.51 12.25
N TYR A 279 -16.49 -5.23 12.36
CA TYR A 279 -15.11 -4.80 12.58
C TYR A 279 -14.60 -5.18 13.96
N MET A 280 -15.42 -5.13 15.01
CA MET A 280 -15.01 -5.67 16.33
C MET A 280 -14.62 -7.15 16.25
N GLN A 281 -15.35 -7.94 15.48
CA GLN A 281 -15.04 -9.37 15.27
C GLN A 281 -13.77 -9.54 14.42
N ASN A 282 -13.65 -8.80 13.33
CA ASN A 282 -12.48 -8.84 12.44
C ASN A 282 -11.20 -8.41 13.16
N VAL A 283 -11.24 -7.35 13.98
CA VAL A 283 -10.07 -6.90 14.76
C VAL A 283 -9.66 -7.97 15.78
N ARG A 284 -10.61 -8.59 16.50
CA ARG A 284 -10.30 -9.70 17.42
C ARG A 284 -9.66 -10.89 16.68
N PHE A 285 -10.17 -11.20 15.49
CA PHE A 285 -9.60 -12.24 14.63
C PHE A 285 -8.16 -11.91 14.22
N MET A 286 -7.92 -10.70 13.72
CA MET A 286 -6.59 -10.25 13.31
C MET A 286 -5.61 -10.24 14.49
N ARG A 287 -6.00 -9.71 15.66
CA ARG A 287 -5.16 -9.71 16.86
C ARG A 287 -4.77 -11.13 17.31
N ARG A 288 -5.67 -12.11 17.15
CA ARG A 288 -5.37 -13.52 17.50
C ARG A 288 -4.33 -14.15 16.58
N HIS A 289 -4.33 -13.81 15.30
CA HIS A 289 -3.52 -14.49 14.29
C HIS A 289 -2.28 -13.69 13.86
N PHE A 290 -2.28 -12.37 14.07
CA PHE A 290 -1.25 -11.45 13.59
C PHE A 290 -0.67 -10.55 14.71
N SER A 291 -0.67 -11.02 15.94
CA SER A 291 0.03 -10.37 17.07
C SER A 291 1.50 -10.81 17.12
#